data_bc1abf31d3ba8d5dfb6b6ab37dc522a7
#
_entry.id   bc1abf31d3ba8d5dfb6b6ab37dc522a7
#
_cell.length_a   1.000
_cell.length_b   1.000
_cell.length_c   1.000
_cell.angle_alpha   90.00
_cell.angle_beta   90.00
_cell.angle_gamma   90.00
#
_symmetry.space_group_name_H-M   'P 1'
#
loop_
_entity.id
_entity.type
_entity.pdbx_description
1 polymer ?
#
loop_
_entity_poly.entity_id
_entity_poly.type
_entity_poly.pdbx_seq_one_letter_code
_entity_poly.pdbx_strand_id
1 'polypeptide(L)'
;HLRGKHYDFEWQATIVERNNRKRGCPYLSGNAVWKGFNDLQTVNLKLAKQWHPTKNGSLKPTEVTSNSNRKVWWLFPYDDPKTGKHFNFEWQESIFYRNKTDVSCPFLSGQAVWPGFNDLQTVNPELAKQWHPTKNGNLKPTEVTANSNKKVWWLLPYDDPKTGKHFDFEWKSKVFNRNSGCGCPYLTTYKGEEYIKQYLQKNNISFNTQQKFSDLLGTG
;
A
#
# COMPACT_ATOMS: atom_id res chain seq x y z
N HIS A 1 17.59 19.36 18.93
CA HIS A 1 17.71 20.05 20.25
C HIS A 1 18.37 21.39 20.05
N LEU A 2 17.56 22.49 20.16
CA LEU A 2 18.02 23.88 20.10
C LEU A 2 18.50 24.35 21.50
N ARG A 3 19.26 23.52 22.21
CA ARG A 3 19.81 23.88 23.52
C ARG A 3 20.76 25.07 23.37
N GLY A 4 20.46 26.16 24.08
CA GLY A 4 21.31 27.35 24.18
C GLY A 4 20.97 28.52 23.25
N LYS A 5 19.96 28.41 22.37
CA LYS A 5 19.48 29.58 21.63
C LYS A 5 18.39 30.33 22.44
N HIS A 6 18.56 31.63 22.56
CA HIS A 6 17.55 32.53 23.11
C HIS A 6 16.64 33.04 21.99
N TYR A 7 15.32 33.14 22.25
CA TYR A 7 14.35 33.66 21.30
C TYR A 7 13.41 34.63 22.00
N ASP A 8 13.28 35.83 21.46
CA ASP A 8 12.35 36.85 21.90
C ASP A 8 11.11 36.79 21.02
N PHE A 9 10.07 36.11 21.48
CA PHE A 9 8.83 35.97 20.76
C PHE A 9 7.89 37.15 21.02
N GLU A 10 7.47 37.82 19.97
CA GLU A 10 6.46 38.91 19.99
C GLU A 10 5.21 38.46 19.27
N TRP A 11 4.06 38.68 19.90
CA TRP A 11 2.76 38.41 19.27
C TRP A 11 1.65 39.25 19.89
N GLN A 12 0.57 39.45 19.14
CA GLN A 12 -0.64 40.11 19.62
C GLN A 12 -1.65 39.05 20.07
N ALA A 13 -2.30 39.31 21.20
CA ALA A 13 -3.40 38.52 21.75
C ALA A 13 -4.36 39.38 22.53
N THR A 14 -5.64 39.02 22.55
CA THR A 14 -6.61 39.71 23.39
C THR A 14 -6.40 39.39 24.86
N ILE A 15 -6.77 40.33 25.76
CA ILE A 15 -6.70 40.11 27.22
C ILE A 15 -7.51 38.87 27.61
N VAL A 16 -8.69 38.67 27.00
CA VAL A 16 -9.55 37.50 27.24
C VAL A 16 -8.85 36.19 26.88
N GLU A 17 -8.13 36.13 25.78
CA GLU A 17 -7.38 34.92 25.39
C GLU A 17 -6.25 34.63 26.36
N ARG A 18 -5.55 35.66 26.84
CA ARG A 18 -4.45 35.48 27.79
C ARG A 18 -4.96 35.14 29.20
N ASN A 19 -5.96 35.84 29.68
CA ASN A 19 -6.42 35.73 31.06
C ASN A 19 -7.43 34.58 31.26
N ASN A 20 -8.54 34.56 30.48
CA ASN A 20 -9.63 33.61 30.69
C ASN A 20 -9.34 32.24 30.00
N ARG A 21 -8.81 32.25 28.77
CA ARG A 21 -8.53 31.03 28.01
C ARG A 21 -7.13 30.49 28.26
N LYS A 22 -6.28 31.19 29.01
CA LYS A 22 -4.91 30.83 29.35
C LYS A 22 -4.07 30.41 28.14
N ARG A 23 -4.36 31.01 26.99
CA ARG A 23 -3.59 30.72 25.76
C ARG A 23 -2.17 31.26 25.90
N GLY A 24 -1.20 30.36 25.81
CA GLY A 24 0.24 30.67 25.85
C GLY A 24 0.77 31.29 24.55
N CYS A 25 2.06 31.33 24.45
CA CYS A 25 2.75 31.75 23.21
C CYS A 25 2.36 30.86 22.04
N PRO A 26 1.89 31.43 20.90
CA PRO A 26 1.46 30.65 19.74
C PRO A 26 2.62 29.90 19.06
N TYR A 27 3.82 30.40 19.18
CA TYR A 27 5.01 29.75 18.62
C TYR A 27 5.44 28.51 19.42
N LEU A 28 5.38 28.59 20.75
CA LEU A 28 5.65 27.46 21.64
C LEU A 28 4.58 26.38 21.54
N SER A 29 3.32 26.77 21.32
CA SER A 29 2.22 25.82 21.13
C SER A 29 2.13 25.24 19.71
N GLY A 30 2.92 25.73 18.75
CA GLY A 30 2.90 25.30 17.35
C GLY A 30 1.72 25.86 16.54
N ASN A 31 0.93 26.81 17.10
CA ASN A 31 -0.21 27.43 16.41
C ASN A 31 0.22 28.49 15.39
N ALA A 32 1.40 29.05 15.56
CA ALA A 32 2.01 29.97 14.60
C ALA A 32 3.44 29.52 14.27
N VAL A 33 3.90 29.85 13.08
CA VAL A 33 5.25 29.54 12.63
C VAL A 33 6.21 30.66 13.05
N TRP A 34 7.37 30.27 13.57
CA TRP A 34 8.53 31.14 13.76
C TRP A 34 9.73 30.52 13.04
N LYS A 35 10.19 31.22 12.00
CA LYS A 35 11.29 30.77 11.16
C LYS A 35 12.58 30.61 11.98
N GLY A 36 13.25 29.47 11.84
CA GLY A 36 14.45 29.13 12.61
C GLY A 36 14.17 28.54 13.99
N PHE A 37 12.89 28.33 14.36
CA PHE A 37 12.53 27.73 15.65
C PHE A 37 11.60 26.50 15.48
N ASN A 38 10.35 26.71 15.03
CA ASN A 38 9.35 25.65 14.95
C ASN A 38 8.88 25.35 13.51
N ASP A 39 9.50 25.97 12.53
CA ASP A 39 9.24 25.68 11.13
C ASP A 39 9.74 24.27 10.74
N LEU A 40 9.11 23.70 9.70
CA LEU A 40 9.40 22.35 9.26
C LEU A 40 10.88 22.15 8.86
N GLN A 41 11.46 23.12 8.20
CA GLN A 41 12.86 23.02 7.75
C GLN A 41 13.84 22.97 8.92
N THR A 42 13.55 23.73 10.01
CA THR A 42 14.37 23.75 11.22
C THR A 42 14.18 22.48 12.06
N VAL A 43 12.92 22.02 12.20
CA VAL A 43 12.59 20.89 13.07
C VAL A 43 12.90 19.54 12.40
N ASN A 44 12.63 19.42 11.10
CA ASN A 44 12.83 18.17 10.36
C ASN A 44 13.38 18.44 8.95
N LEU A 45 14.69 18.69 8.89
CA LEU A 45 15.39 18.96 7.62
C LEU A 45 15.28 17.79 6.63
N LYS A 46 15.28 16.53 7.13
CA LYS A 46 15.15 15.33 6.29
C LYS A 46 13.79 15.33 5.54
N LEU A 47 12.73 15.68 6.24
CA LEU A 47 11.41 15.79 5.65
C LEU A 47 11.29 17.02 4.73
N ALA A 48 11.85 18.15 5.13
CA ALA A 48 11.85 19.38 4.34
C ALA A 48 12.57 19.21 2.98
N LYS A 49 13.58 18.36 2.88
CA LYS A 49 14.26 18.01 1.61
C LYS A 49 13.35 17.27 0.62
N GLN A 50 12.25 16.68 1.10
CA GLN A 50 11.25 16.01 0.25
C GLN A 50 10.12 16.96 -0.19
N TRP A 51 10.20 18.25 0.15
CA TRP A 51 9.23 19.25 -0.29
C TRP A 51 9.26 19.38 -1.81
N HIS A 52 8.07 19.27 -2.43
CA HIS A 52 8.01 19.35 -3.88
C HIS A 52 8.41 20.75 -4.36
N PRO A 53 9.38 20.88 -5.29
CA PRO A 53 9.98 22.17 -5.62
C PRO A 53 9.01 23.16 -6.28
N THR A 54 7.98 22.69 -6.98
CA THR A 54 7.09 23.54 -7.79
C THR A 54 5.60 23.42 -7.43
N LYS A 55 5.12 22.21 -7.02
CA LYS A 55 3.67 21.95 -6.84
C LYS A 55 3.06 22.60 -5.59
N ASN A 56 3.86 23.16 -4.70
CA ASN A 56 3.39 23.87 -3.50
C ASN A 56 3.26 25.40 -3.73
N GLY A 57 3.37 25.86 -4.97
CA GLY A 57 3.35 27.29 -5.30
C GLY A 57 4.50 28.03 -4.62
N SER A 58 4.22 29.18 -4.02
CA SER A 58 5.20 29.97 -3.28
C SER A 58 5.48 29.49 -1.86
N LEU A 59 4.67 28.52 -1.34
CA LEU A 59 4.79 28.05 0.04
C LEU A 59 6.09 27.27 0.26
N LYS A 60 6.83 27.64 1.32
CA LYS A 60 8.12 27.04 1.68
C LYS A 60 8.04 26.28 2.99
N PRO A 61 8.94 25.28 3.22
CA PRO A 61 9.01 24.56 4.50
C PRO A 61 9.31 25.44 5.70
N THR A 62 9.89 26.63 5.48
CA THR A 62 10.14 27.65 6.53
C THR A 62 8.91 28.44 6.95
N GLU A 63 7.79 28.29 6.24
CA GLU A 63 6.55 29.05 6.45
C GLU A 63 5.43 28.21 7.07
N VAL A 64 5.74 26.97 7.44
CA VAL A 64 4.80 26.02 8.03
C VAL A 64 5.41 25.37 9.27
N THR A 65 4.59 25.10 10.28
CA THR A 65 5.05 24.33 11.44
C THR A 65 5.10 22.83 11.11
N SER A 66 5.94 22.08 11.80
CA SER A 66 6.03 20.63 11.69
C SER A 66 4.75 19.88 12.10
N ASN A 67 3.85 20.56 12.85
CA ASN A 67 2.56 20.03 13.29
C ASN A 67 1.37 20.54 12.45
N SER A 68 1.61 21.18 11.33
CA SER A 68 0.56 21.68 10.45
C SER A 68 -0.23 20.54 9.79
N ASN A 69 -1.57 20.61 9.84
CA ASN A 69 -2.47 19.69 9.12
C ASN A 69 -2.59 20.02 7.63
N ARG A 70 -1.87 21.03 7.14
CA ARG A 70 -1.90 21.44 5.74
C ARG A 70 -1.37 20.31 4.86
N LYS A 71 -2.14 19.91 3.84
CA LYS A 71 -1.69 18.98 2.81
C LYS A 71 -0.81 19.72 1.82
N VAL A 72 0.33 19.13 1.53
CA VAL A 72 1.34 19.64 0.58
C VAL A 72 1.81 18.53 -0.33
N TRP A 73 2.41 18.90 -1.45
CA TRP A 73 3.06 17.95 -2.34
C TRP A 73 4.45 17.60 -1.83
N TRP A 74 4.74 16.31 -1.87
CA TRP A 74 6.03 15.70 -1.56
C TRP A 74 6.64 15.12 -2.83
N LEU A 75 7.97 15.16 -2.91
CA LEU A 75 8.77 14.52 -3.95
C LEU A 75 9.79 13.61 -3.28
N PHE A 76 9.82 12.35 -3.68
CA PHE A 76 10.79 11.38 -3.19
C PHE A 76 11.47 10.66 -4.36
N PRO A 77 12.71 11.04 -4.70
CA PRO A 77 13.50 10.33 -5.69
C PRO A 77 13.92 8.97 -5.10
N TYR A 78 13.81 7.93 -5.91
CA TYR A 78 14.11 6.56 -5.51
C TYR A 78 14.75 5.79 -6.66
N ASP A 79 15.91 5.20 -6.39
CA ASP A 79 16.56 4.26 -7.28
C ASP A 79 16.22 2.85 -6.85
N ASP A 80 15.49 2.11 -7.68
CA ASP A 80 15.07 0.76 -7.35
C ASP A 80 16.28 -0.20 -7.44
N PRO A 81 16.72 -0.79 -6.31
CA PRO A 81 17.90 -1.66 -6.30
C PRO A 81 17.69 -2.98 -7.07
N LYS A 82 16.43 -3.35 -7.36
CA LYS A 82 16.12 -4.59 -8.08
C LYS A 82 16.19 -4.42 -9.59
N THR A 83 15.76 -3.29 -10.09
CA THR A 83 15.65 -3.05 -11.53
C THR A 83 16.63 -2.00 -12.04
N GLY A 84 17.28 -1.25 -11.15
CA GLY A 84 18.13 -0.10 -11.50
C GLY A 84 17.36 1.10 -12.05
N LYS A 85 16.02 1.06 -12.06
CA LYS A 85 15.20 2.17 -12.55
C LYS A 85 15.11 3.30 -11.52
N HIS A 86 15.15 4.53 -12.02
CA HIS A 86 14.91 5.72 -11.23
C HIS A 86 13.43 6.09 -11.25
N PHE A 87 12.86 6.43 -10.09
CA PHE A 87 11.50 6.90 -9.92
C PHE A 87 11.48 8.22 -9.14
N ASN A 88 10.61 9.13 -9.54
CA ASN A 88 10.30 10.34 -8.81
C ASN A 88 8.87 10.22 -8.27
N PHE A 89 8.72 9.70 -7.06
CA PHE A 89 7.41 9.54 -6.45
C PHE A 89 6.88 10.87 -5.96
N GLU A 90 5.64 11.19 -6.37
CA GLU A 90 4.97 12.45 -6.03
C GLU A 90 3.59 12.17 -5.43
N TRP A 91 3.28 12.79 -4.31
CA TRP A 91 1.96 12.66 -3.67
C TRP A 91 1.64 13.83 -2.76
N GLN A 92 0.39 13.92 -2.34
CA GLN A 92 -0.05 14.88 -1.32
C GLN A 92 -0.28 14.18 0.01
N GLU A 93 0.23 14.79 1.09
CA GLU A 93 -0.06 14.37 2.45
C GLU A 93 0.13 15.54 3.42
N SER A 94 -0.52 15.47 4.59
CA SER A 94 -0.37 16.51 5.61
C SER A 94 1.03 16.50 6.21
N ILE A 95 1.51 17.69 6.56
CA ILE A 95 2.83 17.87 7.18
C ILE A 95 2.87 17.13 8.53
N PHE A 96 1.81 17.28 9.34
CA PHE A 96 1.68 16.61 10.63
C PHE A 96 1.82 15.08 10.51
N TYR A 97 1.08 14.48 9.58
CA TYR A 97 1.10 13.03 9.38
C TYR A 97 2.49 12.54 8.97
N ARG A 98 3.12 13.22 8.02
CA ARG A 98 4.48 12.91 7.56
C ARG A 98 5.55 13.11 8.64
N ASN A 99 5.37 14.10 9.51
CA ASN A 99 6.33 14.40 10.57
C ASN A 99 6.19 13.48 11.80
N LYS A 100 4.95 13.07 12.12
CA LYS A 100 4.65 12.25 13.31
C LYS A 100 4.86 10.77 13.05
N THR A 101 4.50 10.32 11.88
CA THR A 101 4.68 8.94 11.46
C THR A 101 5.91 8.91 10.55
N ASP A 102 6.87 8.07 10.86
CA ASP A 102 8.01 7.83 9.95
C ASP A 102 7.52 7.06 8.69
N VAL A 103 6.25 7.38 8.28
CA VAL A 103 5.62 6.80 7.10
C VAL A 103 6.38 7.29 5.89
N SER A 104 7.11 6.37 5.35
CA SER A 104 7.79 6.50 4.08
C SER A 104 6.80 6.76 2.94
N CYS A 105 7.32 6.92 1.75
CA CYS A 105 6.56 7.02 0.52
C CYS A 105 5.45 5.92 0.44
N PRO A 106 4.18 6.28 0.16
CA PRO A 106 3.07 5.33 0.13
C PRO A 106 3.21 4.27 -0.97
N PHE A 107 4.01 4.55 -1.98
CA PHE A 107 4.29 3.60 -3.07
C PHE A 107 5.30 2.53 -2.63
N LEU A 108 6.32 2.90 -1.84
CA LEU A 108 7.27 1.95 -1.26
C LEU A 108 6.62 1.06 -0.19
N SER A 109 5.69 1.60 0.58
CA SER A 109 4.95 0.82 1.59
C SER A 109 3.82 -0.03 1.00
N GLY A 110 3.51 0.11 -0.30
CA GLY A 110 2.41 -0.59 -0.96
C GLY A 110 1.00 -0.08 -0.61
N GLN A 111 0.90 1.06 0.09
CA GLN A 111 -0.40 1.70 0.42
C GLN A 111 -1.06 2.33 -0.82
N ALA A 112 -0.25 2.80 -1.77
CA ALA A 112 -0.71 3.33 -3.03
C ALA A 112 -0.04 2.62 -4.21
N VAL A 113 -0.71 2.60 -5.36
CA VAL A 113 -0.16 2.03 -6.58
C VAL A 113 0.62 3.10 -7.35
N TRP A 114 1.78 2.70 -7.88
CA TRP A 114 2.54 3.45 -8.86
C TRP A 114 2.76 2.56 -10.09
N PRO A 115 2.12 2.89 -11.24
CA PRO A 115 2.26 2.10 -12.46
C PRO A 115 3.73 2.00 -12.92
N GLY A 116 4.15 0.81 -13.26
CA GLY A 116 5.54 0.53 -13.63
C GLY A 116 6.49 0.29 -12.46
N PHE A 117 5.98 0.29 -11.19
CA PHE A 117 6.78 0.02 -10.01
C PHE A 117 6.19 -1.11 -9.14
N ASN A 118 5.03 -0.88 -8.50
CA ASN A 118 4.46 -1.82 -7.52
C ASN A 118 3.07 -2.35 -7.94
N ASP A 119 2.64 -2.02 -9.14
CA ASP A 119 1.39 -2.56 -9.70
C ASP A 119 1.51 -4.04 -10.05
N LEU A 120 0.37 -4.73 -10.13
CA LEU A 120 0.33 -6.16 -10.40
C LEU A 120 0.95 -6.53 -11.75
N GLN A 121 0.71 -5.72 -12.79
CA GLN A 121 1.24 -5.97 -14.14
C GLN A 121 2.77 -5.96 -14.14
N THR A 122 3.38 -5.06 -13.38
CA THR A 122 4.84 -4.92 -13.27
C THR A 122 5.45 -5.99 -12.38
N VAL A 123 4.83 -6.27 -11.22
CA VAL A 123 5.38 -7.19 -10.20
C VAL A 123 5.18 -8.66 -10.58
N ASN A 124 4.04 -9.00 -11.18
CA ASN A 124 3.71 -10.37 -11.55
C ASN A 124 2.93 -10.40 -12.89
N PRO A 125 3.64 -10.20 -14.02
CA PRO A 125 3.03 -10.13 -15.34
C PRO A 125 2.31 -11.43 -15.73
N GLU A 126 2.79 -12.59 -15.28
CA GLU A 126 2.15 -13.88 -15.59
C GLU A 126 0.79 -14.00 -14.87
N LEU A 127 0.71 -13.53 -13.63
CA LEU A 127 -0.57 -13.47 -12.93
C LEU A 127 -1.50 -12.43 -13.56
N ALA A 128 -0.97 -11.30 -14.02
CA ALA A 128 -1.75 -10.26 -14.67
C ALA A 128 -2.41 -10.73 -15.97
N LYS A 129 -1.83 -11.69 -16.69
CA LYS A 129 -2.44 -12.33 -17.87
C LYS A 129 -3.76 -13.06 -17.54
N GLN A 130 -3.94 -13.48 -16.28
CA GLN A 130 -5.15 -14.14 -15.81
C GLN A 130 -6.23 -13.15 -15.34
N TRP A 131 -6.00 -11.84 -15.50
CA TRP A 131 -7.00 -10.82 -15.18
C TRP A 131 -8.18 -10.94 -16.12
N HIS A 132 -9.40 -11.07 -15.55
CA HIS A 132 -10.58 -11.25 -16.39
C HIS A 132 -10.82 -10.02 -17.29
N PRO A 133 -10.94 -10.19 -18.61
CA PRO A 133 -10.94 -9.07 -19.56
C PRO A 133 -12.13 -8.11 -19.42
N THR A 134 -13.29 -8.60 -18.95
CA THR A 134 -14.53 -7.80 -18.93
C THR A 134 -15.17 -7.66 -17.54
N LYS A 135 -15.05 -8.68 -16.64
CA LYS A 135 -15.78 -8.71 -15.37
C LYS A 135 -15.22 -7.78 -14.28
N ASN A 136 -14.09 -7.15 -14.51
CA ASN A 136 -13.49 -6.17 -13.59
C ASN A 136 -13.85 -4.71 -13.94
N GLY A 137 -14.79 -4.50 -14.87
CA GLY A 137 -15.12 -3.16 -15.34
C GLY A 137 -13.91 -2.46 -15.94
N ASN A 138 -13.69 -1.20 -15.57
CA ASN A 138 -12.55 -0.42 -16.06
C ASN A 138 -11.25 -0.64 -15.25
N LEU A 139 -11.29 -1.43 -14.17
CA LEU A 139 -10.12 -1.65 -13.32
C LEU A 139 -9.09 -2.54 -14.03
N LYS A 140 -7.86 -2.06 -14.09
CA LYS A 140 -6.73 -2.72 -14.76
C LYS A 140 -5.71 -3.27 -13.76
N PRO A 141 -4.89 -4.28 -14.13
CA PRO A 141 -3.80 -4.77 -13.29
C PRO A 141 -2.75 -3.70 -12.93
N THR A 142 -2.61 -2.67 -13.76
CA THR A 142 -1.73 -1.51 -13.53
C THR A 142 -2.25 -0.53 -12.46
N GLU A 143 -3.50 -0.68 -12.03
CA GLU A 143 -4.17 0.21 -11.07
C GLU A 143 -4.35 -0.42 -9.68
N VAL A 144 -3.76 -1.58 -9.47
CA VAL A 144 -3.75 -2.28 -8.18
C VAL A 144 -2.35 -2.72 -7.83
N THR A 145 -1.99 -2.62 -6.55
CA THR A 145 -0.72 -3.19 -6.08
C THR A 145 -0.80 -4.73 -6.06
N ALA A 146 0.33 -5.40 -6.23
CA ALA A 146 0.41 -6.86 -6.15
C ALA A 146 -0.08 -7.43 -4.80
N ASN A 147 -0.05 -6.60 -3.74
CA ASN A 147 -0.52 -6.95 -2.39
C ASN A 147 -1.93 -6.40 -2.07
N SER A 148 -2.69 -6.01 -3.07
CA SER A 148 -4.02 -5.43 -2.88
C SER A 148 -5.02 -6.44 -2.29
N ASN A 149 -5.81 -5.99 -1.31
CA ASN A 149 -6.94 -6.76 -0.76
C ASN A 149 -8.21 -6.70 -1.64
N LYS A 150 -8.17 -5.99 -2.78
CA LYS A 150 -9.31 -5.95 -3.71
C LYS A 150 -9.62 -7.35 -4.23
N LYS A 151 -10.90 -7.73 -4.20
CA LYS A 151 -11.41 -8.94 -4.85
C LYS A 151 -11.71 -8.61 -6.31
N VAL A 152 -11.11 -9.36 -7.22
CA VAL A 152 -11.26 -9.21 -8.67
C VAL A 152 -11.60 -10.55 -9.31
N TRP A 153 -12.11 -10.50 -10.52
CA TRP A 153 -12.33 -11.70 -11.34
C TRP A 153 -11.05 -12.11 -12.03
N TRP A 154 -10.82 -13.41 -12.03
CA TRP A 154 -9.72 -14.07 -12.72
C TRP A 154 -10.27 -15.00 -13.79
N LEU A 155 -9.54 -15.17 -14.87
CA LEU A 155 -9.80 -16.11 -15.94
C LEU A 155 -8.54 -16.96 -16.17
N LEU A 156 -8.70 -18.27 -16.13
CA LEU A 156 -7.64 -19.21 -16.45
C LEU A 156 -8.12 -20.20 -17.52
N PRO A 157 -7.69 -20.05 -18.77
CA PRO A 157 -7.85 -21.09 -19.78
C PRO A 157 -7.04 -22.33 -19.36
N TYR A 158 -7.64 -23.49 -19.45
CA TYR A 158 -7.01 -24.75 -19.07
C TYR A 158 -7.42 -25.87 -20.01
N ASP A 159 -6.42 -26.53 -20.59
CA ASP A 159 -6.61 -27.74 -21.36
C ASP A 159 -6.30 -28.95 -20.48
N ASP A 160 -7.30 -29.78 -20.23
CA ASP A 160 -7.13 -30.98 -19.42
C ASP A 160 -6.27 -32.02 -20.16
N PRO A 161 -5.08 -32.34 -19.66
CA PRO A 161 -4.18 -33.26 -20.33
C PRO A 161 -4.70 -34.71 -20.38
N LYS A 162 -5.68 -35.06 -19.54
CA LYS A 162 -6.25 -36.41 -19.51
C LYS A 162 -7.38 -36.61 -20.50
N THR A 163 -8.20 -35.58 -20.67
CA THR A 163 -9.42 -35.68 -21.51
C THR A 163 -9.34 -34.87 -22.79
N GLY A 164 -8.34 -33.99 -22.92
CA GLY A 164 -8.20 -33.05 -24.03
C GLY A 164 -9.29 -31.96 -24.05
N LYS A 165 -10.12 -31.86 -23.02
CA LYS A 165 -11.17 -30.83 -22.94
C LYS A 165 -10.62 -29.50 -22.52
N HIS A 166 -11.10 -28.45 -23.18
CA HIS A 166 -10.81 -27.07 -22.82
C HIS A 166 -11.81 -26.56 -21.78
N PHE A 167 -11.31 -25.79 -20.77
CA PHE A 167 -12.10 -25.13 -19.73
C PHE A 167 -11.61 -23.70 -19.55
N ASP A 168 -12.56 -22.76 -19.44
CA ASP A 168 -12.31 -21.40 -19.01
C ASP A 168 -12.76 -21.25 -17.54
N PHE A 169 -11.82 -21.40 -16.62
CA PHE A 169 -12.13 -21.25 -15.20
C PHE A 169 -12.20 -19.77 -14.81
N GLU A 170 -13.35 -19.38 -14.26
CA GLU A 170 -13.60 -18.03 -13.83
C GLU A 170 -13.95 -18.00 -12.34
N TRP A 171 -13.30 -17.13 -11.56
CA TRP A 171 -13.57 -16.99 -10.13
C TRP A 171 -13.20 -15.62 -9.59
N LYS A 172 -13.67 -15.29 -8.39
CA LYS A 172 -13.26 -14.10 -7.63
C LYS A 172 -12.26 -14.46 -6.57
N SER A 173 -11.15 -13.72 -6.51
CA SER A 173 -10.19 -13.81 -5.43
C SER A 173 -9.51 -12.46 -5.19
N LYS A 174 -8.96 -12.27 -3.98
CA LYS A 174 -8.12 -11.11 -3.68
C LYS A 174 -6.83 -11.17 -4.50
N VAL A 175 -6.36 -10.00 -4.96
CA VAL A 175 -5.07 -9.90 -5.67
C VAL A 175 -3.94 -10.44 -4.79
N PHE A 176 -3.89 -10.05 -3.52
CA PHE A 176 -2.91 -10.55 -2.54
C PHE A 176 -2.87 -12.10 -2.50
N ASN A 177 -4.02 -12.77 -2.36
CA ASN A 177 -4.07 -14.22 -2.28
C ASN A 177 -3.48 -14.88 -3.54
N ARG A 178 -3.83 -14.37 -4.71
CA ARG A 178 -3.31 -14.86 -5.98
C ARG A 178 -1.81 -14.63 -6.09
N ASN A 179 -1.34 -13.44 -5.75
CA ASN A 179 0.08 -13.10 -5.78
C ASN A 179 0.91 -13.89 -4.75
N SER A 180 0.30 -14.32 -3.65
CA SER A 180 0.90 -15.21 -2.63
C SER A 180 0.86 -16.69 -3.00
N GLY A 181 0.47 -17.05 -4.23
CA GLY A 181 0.50 -18.42 -4.73
C GLY A 181 -0.79 -19.22 -4.56
N CYS A 182 -1.91 -18.63 -4.08
CA CYS A 182 -3.20 -19.32 -4.11
C CYS A 182 -3.60 -19.57 -5.57
N GLY A 183 -3.72 -20.83 -5.96
CA GLY A 183 -4.05 -21.26 -7.32
C GLY A 183 -5.51 -21.04 -7.72
N CYS A 184 -5.88 -21.59 -8.87
CA CYS A 184 -7.27 -21.73 -9.30
C CYS A 184 -7.98 -22.73 -8.37
N PRO A 185 -9.14 -22.38 -7.77
CA PRO A 185 -9.83 -23.26 -6.84
C PRO A 185 -10.33 -24.56 -7.49
N TYR A 186 -10.50 -24.57 -8.79
CA TYR A 186 -10.94 -25.75 -9.56
C TYR A 186 -9.80 -26.73 -9.89
N LEU A 187 -8.53 -26.26 -9.80
CA LEU A 187 -7.33 -27.07 -10.06
C LEU A 187 -6.53 -27.39 -8.80
N THR A 188 -6.94 -26.90 -7.64
CA THR A 188 -6.29 -27.24 -6.37
C THR A 188 -6.68 -28.67 -5.96
N THR A 189 -5.87 -29.63 -6.32
CA THR A 189 -5.74 -30.83 -5.50
C THR A 189 -5.12 -30.41 -4.17
N TYR A 190 -5.74 -30.75 -3.05
CA TYR A 190 -5.12 -30.56 -1.75
C TYR A 190 -3.76 -31.26 -1.78
N LYS A 191 -2.67 -30.50 -1.51
CA LYS A 191 -1.30 -31.09 -1.50
C LYS A 191 -1.22 -32.36 -0.65
N GLY A 192 -2.02 -32.42 0.42
CA GLY A 192 -2.16 -33.62 1.24
C GLY A 192 -2.80 -34.79 0.53
N GLU A 193 -3.86 -34.57 -0.24
CA GLU A 193 -4.52 -35.62 -1.03
C GLU A 193 -3.59 -36.16 -2.12
N GLU A 194 -2.86 -35.29 -2.80
CA GLU A 194 -1.90 -35.71 -3.83
C GLU A 194 -0.74 -36.50 -3.23
N TYR A 195 -0.22 -36.10 -2.07
CA TYR A 195 0.82 -36.85 -1.35
C TYR A 195 0.32 -38.24 -0.92
N ILE A 196 -0.89 -38.32 -0.34
CA ILE A 196 -1.53 -39.58 0.05
C ILE A 196 -1.76 -40.44 -1.20
N LYS A 197 -2.25 -39.89 -2.27
CA LYS A 197 -2.48 -40.56 -3.54
C LYS A 197 -1.19 -41.16 -4.09
N GLN A 198 -0.10 -40.40 -4.15
CA GLN A 198 1.22 -40.89 -4.59
C GLN A 198 1.74 -42.00 -3.69
N TYR A 199 1.56 -41.86 -2.37
CA TYR A 199 1.94 -42.91 -1.40
C TYR A 199 1.16 -44.23 -1.62
N LEU A 200 -0.17 -44.12 -1.79
CA LEU A 200 -1.03 -45.30 -2.01
C LEU A 200 -0.71 -45.98 -3.35
N GLN A 201 -0.48 -45.18 -4.44
CA GLN A 201 -0.07 -45.69 -5.74
C GLN A 201 1.29 -46.41 -5.67
N LYS A 202 2.28 -45.83 -4.99
CA LYS A 202 3.61 -46.39 -4.83
C LYS A 202 3.58 -47.72 -4.07
N ASN A 203 2.61 -47.93 -3.18
CA ASN A 203 2.46 -49.16 -2.40
C ASN A 203 1.40 -50.11 -2.96
N ASN A 204 0.91 -49.87 -4.22
CA ASN A 204 -0.12 -50.69 -4.88
C ASN A 204 -1.39 -50.87 -4.09
N ILE A 205 -1.75 -49.87 -3.27
CA ILE A 205 -2.98 -49.88 -2.48
C ILE A 205 -4.12 -49.28 -3.32
N SER A 206 -5.20 -50.04 -3.54
CA SER A 206 -6.39 -49.59 -4.20
C SER A 206 -7.13 -48.54 -3.37
N PHE A 207 -7.51 -47.41 -3.96
CA PHE A 207 -8.23 -46.30 -3.30
C PHE A 207 -9.16 -45.56 -4.26
N ASN A 208 -10.22 -44.97 -3.69
CA ASN A 208 -11.14 -44.06 -4.39
C ASN A 208 -10.85 -42.63 -3.95
N THR A 209 -10.74 -41.72 -4.91
CA THR A 209 -10.54 -40.28 -4.63
C THR A 209 -11.91 -39.58 -4.54
N GLN A 210 -12.05 -38.66 -3.59
CA GLN A 210 -13.24 -37.77 -3.45
C GLN A 210 -14.59 -38.50 -3.32
N GLN A 211 -14.61 -39.62 -2.60
CA GLN A 211 -15.86 -40.31 -2.30
C GLN A 211 -16.72 -39.47 -1.35
N LYS A 212 -17.93 -39.09 -1.80
CA LYS A 212 -18.93 -38.47 -0.94
C LYS A 212 -19.63 -39.55 -0.14
N PHE A 213 -19.53 -39.48 1.17
CA PHE A 213 -20.27 -40.34 2.07
C PHE A 213 -21.62 -39.67 2.35
N SER A 214 -22.69 -40.21 1.77
CA SER A 214 -24.06 -39.73 2.00
C SER A 214 -24.52 -39.83 3.45
N ASP A 215 -23.90 -40.71 4.19
CA ASP A 215 -24.27 -41.06 5.60
C ASP A 215 -23.63 -40.12 6.64
N LEU A 216 -22.75 -39.21 6.22
CA LEU A 216 -22.12 -38.20 7.09
C LEU A 216 -22.90 -36.86 7.17
N LEU A 217 -24.02 -36.75 6.45
CA LEU A 217 -24.94 -35.65 6.64
C LEU A 217 -25.77 -35.94 7.90
N GLY A 218 -25.15 -35.66 9.06
CA GLY A 218 -25.83 -35.70 10.34
C GLY A 218 -27.07 -34.82 10.31
N THR A 219 -28.21 -35.40 10.53
CA THR A 219 -29.43 -34.72 10.93
C THR A 219 -29.15 -34.03 12.27
N GLY A 220 -28.99 -32.69 12.22
CA GLY A 220 -28.88 -31.83 13.38
C GLY A 220 -29.35 -30.43 13.00
#